data_eb4abb870a0fe964e9572107b0a1e0fe
#
_entry.id   eb4abb870a0fe964e9572107b0a1e0fe
#
_cell.length_a   1.000
_cell.length_b   1.000
_cell.length_c   1.000
_cell.angle_alpha   90.00
_cell.angle_beta   90.00
_cell.angle_gamma   90.00
#
_symmetry.space_group_name_H-M   'P 1'
#
loop_
_entity.id
_entity.type
_entity.pdbx_description
1 polymer ?
#
loop_
_entity_poly.entity_id
_entity_poly.type
_entity_poly.pdbx_seq_one_letter_code
_entity_poly.pdbx_strand_id
1 'polypeptide(L)'
;MSEQKAEKTIEEKTDLIIELPRRHLLLKLKGSVTSYGLYHIKPKTKGKYEKDLDAIGYYGSLDSGIKGFLRHVPDKDLKGRVKIEEIYDYYKQIREELSIDNK
;
A
#
# COMPACT_ATOMS: atom_id res chain seq x y z
N MET A 1 32.54 -10.05 -10.21
CA MET A 1 32.11 -9.94 -10.05
C MET A 1 31.48 -9.53 -10.08
N SER A 2 31.30 -9.47 -9.91
CA SER A 2 30.73 -9.24 -9.65
C SER A 2 30.09 -8.68 -9.60
N GLU A 3 30.07 -8.49 -9.60
CA GLU A 3 29.45 -7.98 -9.36
C GLU A 3 28.44 -7.99 -9.39
N GLN A 4 28.11 -8.28 -8.98
CA GLN A 4 26.97 -8.35 -8.85
C GLN A 4 26.45 -7.18 -8.36
N LYS A 5 25.61 -6.54 -8.90
CA LYS A 5 25.06 -5.43 -8.43
C LYS A 5 24.13 -5.70 -7.38
N ALA A 6 24.21 -5.09 -6.25
CA ALA A 6 23.24 -5.21 -5.21
C ALA A 6 21.94 -4.64 -5.71
N GLU A 7 20.87 -5.28 -5.38
CA GLU A 7 19.54 -4.82 -5.71
C GLU A 7 19.22 -3.58 -4.89
N LYS A 8 18.67 -2.57 -5.50
CA LYS A 8 18.31 -1.36 -4.78
C LYS A 8 17.07 -1.58 -3.93
N THR A 9 17.06 -1.01 -2.75
CA THR A 9 15.89 -1.07 -1.90
C THR A 9 14.84 -0.08 -2.40
N ILE A 10 13.61 -0.23 -1.93
CA ILE A 10 12.56 0.69 -2.34
C ILE A 10 12.87 2.11 -1.84
N GLU A 11 13.58 2.23 -0.70
CA GLU A 11 13.97 3.54 -0.21
C GLU A 11 14.89 4.26 -1.18
N GLU A 12 15.71 3.52 -1.88
CA GLU A 12 16.62 4.11 -2.85
C GLU A 12 15.92 4.52 -4.12
N LYS A 13 14.76 3.97 -4.39
CA LYS A 13 14.03 4.22 -5.62
C LYS A 13 12.87 5.19 -5.45
N THR A 14 12.58 5.61 -4.22
CA THR A 14 11.39 6.40 -3.97
C THR A 14 11.73 7.69 -3.24
N ASP A 15 10.87 8.68 -3.42
CA ASP A 15 10.96 9.92 -2.66
C ASP A 15 10.08 9.87 -1.42
N LEU A 16 9.11 8.99 -1.41
CA LEU A 16 8.16 8.91 -0.31
C LEU A 16 7.64 7.50 -0.20
N ILE A 17 7.62 6.98 1.02
CA ILE A 17 7.02 5.68 1.31
C ILE A 17 6.01 5.90 2.41
N ILE A 18 4.76 5.54 2.13
CA ILE A 18 3.70 5.63 3.12
C ILE A 18 3.28 4.23 3.48
N GLU A 19 3.39 3.90 4.75
CA GLU A 19 3.00 2.58 5.23
C GLU A 19 1.53 2.58 5.53
N LEU A 20 0.82 1.66 4.93
CA LEU A 20 -0.61 1.52 5.11
C LEU A 20 -0.91 0.22 5.84
N PRO A 21 -2.09 0.12 6.44
CA PRO A 21 -2.46 -1.11 7.15
C PRO A 21 -2.49 -2.32 6.23
N ARG A 22 -2.44 -3.48 6.83
CA ARG A 22 -2.62 -4.77 6.16
C ARG A 22 -1.57 -5.02 5.09
N ARG A 23 -0.34 -4.61 5.40
CA ARG A 23 0.83 -4.88 4.56
C ARG A 23 0.73 -4.22 3.20
N HIS A 24 0.30 -2.97 3.19
CA HIS A 24 0.25 -2.18 1.96
C HIS A 24 1.21 -1.00 2.05
N LEU A 25 1.68 -0.57 0.91
CA LEU A 25 2.55 0.59 0.80
C LEU A 25 2.06 1.48 -0.34
N LEU A 26 2.17 2.78 -0.14
CA LEU A 26 1.92 3.74 -1.21
C LEU A 26 3.23 4.45 -1.45
N LEU A 27 3.78 4.31 -2.63
CA LEU A 27 5.12 4.79 -2.95
C LEU A 27 5.09 5.87 -4.01
N LYS A 28 5.98 6.84 -3.84
CA LYS A 28 6.19 7.84 -4.88
C LYS A 28 7.60 7.66 -5.40
N LEU A 29 7.74 7.28 -6.66
CA LEU A 29 9.03 7.02 -7.24
C LEU A 29 9.82 8.31 -7.43
N LYS A 30 11.14 8.19 -7.37
CA LYS A 30 12.00 9.34 -7.55
C LYS A 30 11.76 9.99 -8.90
N GLY A 31 11.72 11.29 -8.89
CA GLY A 31 11.52 12.06 -10.10
C GLY A 31 10.09 12.13 -10.59
N SER A 32 9.18 11.44 -9.92
CA SER A 32 7.79 11.47 -10.32
C SER A 32 7.07 12.52 -9.50
N VAL A 33 6.39 13.41 -10.15
CA VAL A 33 5.68 14.48 -9.46
C VAL A 33 4.28 14.06 -9.09
N THR A 34 3.68 13.25 -9.93
CA THR A 34 2.27 12.96 -9.79
C THR A 34 1.90 11.49 -9.71
N SER A 35 2.86 10.61 -9.71
CA SER A 35 2.54 9.19 -9.75
C SER A 35 2.80 8.52 -8.42
N TYR A 36 1.77 7.93 -7.89
CA TYR A 36 1.86 7.13 -6.68
C TYR A 36 1.48 5.69 -7.01
N GLY A 37 2.27 4.75 -6.55
CA GLY A 37 1.95 3.33 -6.75
C GLY A 37 1.48 2.71 -5.46
N LEU A 38 0.38 1.99 -5.52
CA LEU A 38 -0.16 1.25 -4.39
C LEU A 38 0.26 -0.21 -4.52
N TYR A 39 0.84 -0.75 -3.47
CA TYR A 39 1.41 -2.09 -3.50
C TYR A 39 1.02 -2.89 -2.28
N HIS A 40 0.97 -4.19 -2.45
CA HIS A 40 0.80 -5.13 -1.35
C HIS A 40 2.12 -5.85 -1.15
N ILE A 41 2.57 -5.96 0.09
CA ILE A 41 3.81 -6.67 0.40
C ILE A 41 3.54 -8.17 0.32
N LYS A 42 4.31 -8.87 -0.49
CA LYS A 42 4.13 -10.31 -0.67
C LYS A 42 4.33 -11.05 0.64
N PRO A 43 3.63 -12.16 0.82
CA PRO A 43 3.79 -12.96 2.04
C PRO A 43 5.24 -13.40 2.21
N LYS A 44 5.67 -13.46 3.46
CA LYS A 44 7.00 -13.93 3.81
C LYS A 44 8.12 -13.02 3.36
N THR A 45 7.81 -11.78 2.94
CA THR A 45 8.82 -10.79 2.64
C THR A 45 8.63 -9.60 3.55
N LYS A 46 9.61 -8.73 3.60
CA LYS A 46 9.54 -7.52 4.42
C LYS A 46 9.24 -6.28 3.61
N GLY A 47 9.08 -6.43 2.29
CA GLY A 47 8.81 -5.28 1.45
C GLY A 47 10.00 -4.37 1.26
N LYS A 48 11.20 -4.90 1.34
CA LYS A 48 12.40 -4.10 1.24
C LYS A 48 12.79 -3.81 -0.21
N TYR A 49 12.46 -4.73 -1.11
CA TYR A 49 12.82 -4.63 -2.51
C TYR A 49 11.58 -4.62 -3.38
N GLU A 50 11.73 -4.10 -4.57
CA GLU A 50 10.62 -4.03 -5.50
C GLU A 50 10.01 -5.39 -5.80
N LYS A 51 10.84 -6.42 -5.86
CA LYS A 51 10.35 -7.77 -6.12
C LYS A 51 9.47 -8.31 -5.00
N ASP A 52 9.51 -7.68 -3.83
CA ASP A 52 8.71 -8.08 -2.69
C ASP A 52 7.30 -7.51 -2.75
N LEU A 53 7.00 -6.73 -3.77
CA LEU A 53 5.74 -5.98 -3.84
C LEU A 53 4.91 -6.41 -5.04
N ASP A 54 3.60 -6.49 -4.81
CA ASP A 54 2.64 -6.71 -5.88
C ASP A 54 1.94 -5.39 -6.16
N ALA A 55 2.00 -4.93 -7.38
CA ALA A 55 1.37 -3.67 -7.76
C ALA A 55 -0.13 -3.83 -7.83
N ILE A 56 -0.85 -2.88 -7.25
CA ILE A 56 -2.30 -2.87 -7.24
C ILE A 56 -2.81 -1.83 -8.21
N GLY A 57 -2.20 -0.66 -8.22
CA GLY A 57 -2.62 0.40 -9.12
C GLY A 57 -1.72 1.61 -9.00
N TYR A 58 -1.93 2.57 -9.89
CA TYR A 58 -1.15 3.79 -9.90
C TYR A 58 -2.12 4.97 -9.90
N TYR A 59 -1.78 6.01 -9.18
CA TYR A 59 -2.68 7.12 -8.93
C TYR A 59 -1.94 8.45 -9.12
N GLY A 60 -2.68 9.46 -9.52
CA GLY A 60 -2.09 10.75 -9.82
C GLY A 60 -1.90 11.66 -8.62
N SER A 61 -2.42 11.27 -7.47
CA SER A 61 -2.27 12.08 -6.27
C SER A 61 -2.27 11.19 -5.04
N LEU A 62 -1.82 11.75 -3.94
CA LEU A 62 -1.83 11.04 -2.68
C LEU A 62 -3.25 10.68 -2.28
N ASP A 63 -4.16 11.63 -2.42
CA ASP A 63 -5.55 11.41 -2.06
C ASP A 63 -6.17 10.27 -2.86
N SER A 64 -5.91 10.25 -4.16
CA SER A 64 -6.41 9.17 -5.01
C SER A 64 -5.81 7.82 -4.60
N GLY A 65 -4.55 7.82 -4.20
CA GLY A 65 -3.90 6.60 -3.76
C GLY A 65 -4.53 6.04 -2.48
N ILE A 66 -4.82 6.92 -1.53
CA ILE A 66 -5.47 6.51 -0.29
C ILE A 66 -6.87 5.98 -0.57
N LYS A 67 -7.60 6.65 -1.45
CA LYS A 67 -8.93 6.18 -1.82
C LYS A 67 -8.87 4.83 -2.52
N GLY A 68 -7.83 4.62 -3.35
CA GLY A 68 -7.63 3.34 -4.00
C GLY A 68 -7.38 2.23 -2.99
N PHE A 69 -6.59 2.52 -1.96
CA PHE A 69 -6.35 1.56 -0.90
C PHE A 69 -7.66 1.22 -0.18
N LEU A 70 -8.45 2.23 0.18
CA LEU A 70 -9.69 2.01 0.89
C LEU A 70 -10.70 1.23 0.07
N ARG A 71 -10.59 1.30 -1.25
CA ARG A 71 -11.47 0.55 -2.14
C ARG A 71 -10.99 -0.88 -2.32
N HIS A 72 -9.68 -1.04 -2.43
CA HIS A 72 -9.08 -2.35 -2.69
C HIS A 72 -9.20 -3.32 -1.51
N VAL A 73 -8.97 -2.83 -0.30
CA VAL A 73 -8.91 -3.70 0.86
C VAL A 73 -10.23 -4.41 1.13
N PRO A 74 -11.39 -3.74 1.04
CA PRO A 74 -12.65 -4.47 1.20
C PRO A 74 -12.85 -5.55 0.15
N ASP A 75 -12.45 -5.27 -1.10
CA ASP A 75 -12.63 -6.26 -2.17
C ASP A 75 -11.81 -7.50 -1.89
N LYS A 76 -10.67 -7.33 -1.24
CA LYS A 76 -9.81 -8.45 -0.93
C LYS A 76 -10.29 -9.22 0.29
N ASP A 77 -10.73 -8.50 1.31
CA ASP A 77 -11.04 -9.11 2.61
C ASP A 77 -12.48 -9.58 2.76
N LEU A 78 -13.41 -8.91 2.10
CA LEU A 78 -14.82 -9.24 2.26
C LEU A 78 -15.29 -10.15 1.14
N LYS A 79 -15.70 -11.35 1.50
CA LYS A 79 -16.13 -12.33 0.52
C LYS A 79 -17.34 -13.06 1.02
N GLY A 80 -18.10 -13.60 0.07
CA GLY A 80 -19.25 -14.40 0.41
C GLY A 80 -20.40 -13.56 0.92
N ARG A 81 -21.16 -14.13 1.84
CA ARG A 81 -22.33 -13.46 2.38
C ARG A 81 -21.94 -12.64 3.59
N VAL A 82 -22.11 -11.32 3.52
CA VAL A 82 -21.67 -10.42 4.56
C VAL A 82 -22.81 -9.52 4.95
N LYS A 83 -23.00 -9.30 6.24
CA LYS A 83 -24.05 -8.39 6.72
C LYS A 83 -23.53 -6.96 6.68
N ILE A 84 -24.46 -6.00 6.50
CA ILE A 84 -24.07 -4.61 6.40
C ILE A 84 -23.37 -4.13 7.67
N GLU A 85 -23.76 -4.65 8.82
CA GLU A 85 -23.08 -4.28 10.08
C GLU A 85 -21.61 -4.65 10.05
N GLU A 86 -21.30 -5.79 9.43
CA GLU A 86 -19.91 -6.24 9.33
C GLU A 86 -19.11 -5.30 8.44
N ILE A 87 -19.74 -4.76 7.40
CA ILE A 87 -19.08 -3.83 6.52
C ILE A 87 -18.78 -2.53 7.25
N TYR A 88 -19.73 -2.03 8.05
CA TYR A 88 -19.48 -0.82 8.83
C TYR A 88 -18.35 -1.02 9.83
N ASP A 89 -18.34 -2.17 10.52
CA ASP A 89 -17.28 -2.47 11.47
C ASP A 89 -15.93 -2.56 10.78
N TYR A 90 -15.91 -3.15 9.60
CA TYR A 90 -14.69 -3.29 8.84
C TYR A 90 -14.12 -1.91 8.48
N TYR A 91 -14.96 -1.01 7.97
CA TYR A 91 -14.51 0.32 7.62
C TYR A 91 -14.08 1.10 8.84
N LYS A 92 -14.74 0.89 9.96
CA LYS A 92 -14.33 1.54 11.19
C LYS A 92 -12.92 1.11 11.60
N GLN A 93 -12.65 -0.18 11.51
CA GLN A 93 -11.32 -0.69 11.83
C GLN A 93 -10.26 -0.12 10.91
N ILE A 94 -10.54 -0.08 9.63
CA ILE A 94 -9.57 0.45 8.67
C ILE A 94 -9.30 1.93 8.97
N ARG A 95 -10.34 2.67 9.28
CA ARG A 95 -10.20 4.08 9.57
C ARG A 95 -9.38 4.30 10.83
N GLU A 96 -9.55 3.47 11.83
CA GLU A 96 -8.78 3.56 13.05
C GLU A 96 -7.31 3.25 12.80
N GLU A 97 -7.03 2.29 11.94
CA GLU A 97 -5.65 1.94 11.60
C GLU A 97 -4.96 3.08 10.85
N LEU A 98 -5.71 3.83 10.05
CA LEU A 98 -5.15 4.94 9.32
C LEU A 98 -4.98 6.18 10.18
N SER A 99 -5.80 6.32 11.21
CA SER A 99 -5.85 7.54 11.97
C SER A 99 -4.92 7.54 13.07
N ILE A 100 -3.73 7.40 12.82
CA ILE A 100 -2.87 7.25 13.76
C ILE A 100 -2.73 8.33 14.61
N ASP A 101 -2.85 9.26 14.42
CA ASP A 101 -2.64 10.16 15.29
C ASP A 101 -3.52 11.07 15.42
N ASN A 102 -4.25 11.02 15.33
CA ASN A 102 -5.08 11.88 15.52
C ASN A 102 -5.20 12.40 16.57
N LYS A 103 -4.87 12.56 16.93
CA LYS A 103 -4.91 13.09 17.89
C LYS A 103 -5.04 13.81 17.92
#